data_6ade1771d069a31b503609de26a82d42
#
_entry.id   6ade1771d069a31b503609de26a82d42
#
_cell.length_a   1.000
_cell.length_b   1.000
_cell.length_c   1.000
_cell.angle_alpha   90.00
_cell.angle_beta   90.00
_cell.angle_gamma   90.00
#
_symmetry.space_group_name_H-M   'P 1'
#
loop_
_entity.id
_entity.type
_entity.pdbx_description
1 polymer ?
#
loop_
_entity_poly.entity_id
_entity_poly.type
_entity_poly.pdbx_seq_one_letter_code
_entity_poly.pdbx_strand_id
1 'polypeptide(L)'
;MKNNFLKILYTTPILHYPPESGPSLRVENSIKALSKISNLYLYSRSSIYNIGGKRALDFYKIYYKNVYFSPLSSFYLPNVFNVFTEKIFRKKILPVRTESEEIYRDILRIADKTRANIIWLGYGNLSYPLLKYLKQNSSYKVVLDTDSVWSRFVLRGLPFAQKEKEKTKIIKAGKAKEAEEIWGAKLADVTTAVSEVDASYYRQFVRKKDQVKIFSNVIDLETYQLGSKKENNRYPSLLLSGTFWPGSPMEDAARWFIDKVWPEIKHKIPKIKLYIIGKGSDKVLNLVDEKQIIIKGQVESVLPYFFNASLMVVPLRFESGTRFKILEAGACGIPVVSTTLGAEGLKLKNNIEIEIADTVRQFASSVISLLLSKEKSQTIATNLKKIVRQNYDLRTLEHQGYEIIKSLL
;
A
#
# COMPACT_ATOMS: atom_id res chain seq x y z
N MET A 1 26.84 2.44 -3.77
CA MET A 1 27.84 2.45 -2.68
C MET A 1 27.23 3.04 -1.44
N LYS A 2 27.34 2.37 -0.31
CA LYS A 2 26.84 2.88 0.98
C LYS A 2 27.65 4.08 1.42
N ASN A 3 27.03 5.25 1.53
CA ASN A 3 27.69 6.44 2.09
C ASN A 3 27.69 6.32 3.62
N ASN A 4 28.80 5.84 4.19
CA ASN A 4 28.96 5.61 5.64
C ASN A 4 28.85 6.87 6.50
N PHE A 5 28.85 8.06 5.91
CA PHE A 5 28.70 9.32 6.62
C PHE A 5 27.24 9.79 6.69
N LEU A 6 26.37 9.32 5.79
CA LEU A 6 24.97 9.71 5.74
C LEU A 6 24.14 8.97 6.77
N LYS A 7 23.45 9.71 7.62
CA LYS A 7 22.60 9.19 8.69
C LYS A 7 21.17 9.65 8.49
N ILE A 8 20.25 8.70 8.42
CA ILE A 8 18.81 8.97 8.30
C ILE A 8 18.11 8.47 9.56
N LEU A 9 17.30 9.32 10.17
CA LEU A 9 16.30 8.91 11.14
C LEU A 9 14.98 8.69 10.41
N TYR A 10 14.62 7.42 10.19
CA TYR A 10 13.34 7.03 9.61
C TYR A 10 12.31 6.85 10.73
N THR A 11 11.20 7.56 10.66
CA THR A 11 10.11 7.40 11.63
C THR A 11 8.80 7.06 10.96
N THR A 12 8.05 6.14 11.54
CA THR A 12 6.77 5.67 10.99
C THR A 12 5.75 5.34 12.09
N PRO A 13 4.45 5.65 11.89
CA PRO A 13 3.38 5.25 12.79
C PRO A 13 2.97 3.79 12.60
N ILE A 14 3.36 3.17 11.48
CA ILE A 14 3.08 1.77 11.19
C ILE A 14 4.40 1.04 10.95
N LEU A 15 4.56 -0.08 11.63
CA LEU A 15 5.67 -1.00 11.41
C LEU A 15 5.14 -2.40 11.73
N HIS A 16 5.08 -3.27 10.75
CA HIS A 16 4.50 -4.60 10.90
C HIS A 16 5.34 -5.64 10.18
N TYR A 17 5.57 -6.78 10.81
CA TYR A 17 6.23 -7.92 10.18
C TYR A 17 5.59 -9.24 10.63
N PRO A 18 5.25 -10.13 9.68
CA PRO A 18 5.25 -9.89 8.22
C PRO A 18 4.27 -8.78 7.82
N PRO A 19 4.49 -8.12 6.65
CA PRO A 19 3.60 -7.05 6.20
C PRO A 19 2.21 -7.61 5.87
N GLU A 20 1.16 -7.00 6.45
CA GLU A 20 -0.25 -7.44 6.28
C GLU A 20 -1.03 -6.58 5.28
N SER A 21 -0.43 -5.53 4.75
CA SER A 21 -1.10 -4.56 3.89
C SER A 21 -0.13 -3.84 2.96
N GLY A 22 -0.65 -3.15 1.93
CA GLY A 22 0.16 -2.32 1.06
C GLY A 22 1.01 -1.28 1.81
N PRO A 23 0.44 -0.50 2.74
CA PRO A 23 1.23 0.43 3.56
C PRO A 23 2.36 -0.23 4.36
N SER A 24 2.12 -1.39 4.98
CA SER A 24 3.18 -2.12 5.72
C SER A 24 4.29 -2.59 4.79
N LEU A 25 3.94 -3.10 3.60
CA LEU A 25 4.89 -3.54 2.59
C LEU A 25 5.72 -2.36 2.05
N ARG A 26 5.08 -1.18 1.85
CA ARG A 26 5.81 0.03 1.49
C ARG A 26 6.84 0.41 2.54
N VAL A 27 6.46 0.44 3.82
CA VAL A 27 7.38 0.80 4.92
C VAL A 27 8.54 -0.19 4.98
N GLU A 28 8.28 -1.49 4.87
CA GLU A 28 9.33 -2.52 4.82
C GLU A 28 10.30 -2.28 3.67
N ASN A 29 9.79 -2.10 2.44
CA ASN A 29 10.63 -1.87 1.27
C ASN A 29 11.42 -0.56 1.36
N SER A 30 10.83 0.50 1.94
CA SER A 30 11.52 1.76 2.20
C SER A 30 12.70 1.56 3.17
N ILE A 31 12.50 0.81 4.26
CA ILE A 31 13.56 0.49 5.22
C ILE A 31 14.68 -0.32 4.55
N LYS A 32 14.32 -1.36 3.78
CA LYS A 32 15.29 -2.18 3.03
C LYS A 32 16.13 -1.32 2.07
N ALA A 33 15.49 -0.49 1.26
CA ALA A 33 16.16 0.35 0.26
C ALA A 33 17.06 1.41 0.92
N LEU A 34 16.54 2.17 1.89
CA LEU A 34 17.29 3.23 2.56
C LEU A 34 18.48 2.69 3.36
N SER A 35 18.37 1.49 3.92
CA SER A 35 19.47 0.84 4.65
C SER A 35 20.68 0.49 3.77
N LYS A 36 20.49 0.33 2.46
CA LYS A 36 21.55 0.05 1.50
C LYS A 36 22.40 1.29 1.17
N ILE A 37 21.80 2.47 1.29
CA ILE A 37 22.41 3.73 0.85
C ILE A 37 22.80 4.66 2.00
N SER A 38 22.40 4.35 3.25
CA SER A 38 22.65 5.18 4.44
C SER A 38 22.86 4.35 5.70
N ASN A 39 23.32 5.00 6.77
CA ASN A 39 23.23 4.50 8.12
C ASN A 39 21.83 4.84 8.65
N LEU A 40 20.94 3.87 8.59
CA LEU A 40 19.54 4.03 8.97
C LEU A 40 19.36 3.85 10.47
N TYR A 41 18.66 4.78 11.10
CA TYR A 41 18.12 4.71 12.45
C TYR A 41 16.61 4.68 12.35
N LEU A 42 15.96 3.83 13.14
CA LEU A 42 14.51 3.65 13.08
C LEU A 42 13.87 4.17 14.36
N TYR A 43 12.85 5.00 14.25
CA TYR A 43 11.98 5.39 15.35
C TYR A 43 10.56 4.92 15.05
N SER A 44 10.09 3.88 15.77
CA SER A 44 8.72 3.41 15.64
C SER A 44 7.80 4.19 16.58
N ARG A 45 6.79 4.87 16.01
CA ARG A 45 5.72 5.50 16.77
C ARG A 45 4.67 4.49 17.25
N SER A 46 4.75 3.27 16.79
CA SER A 46 3.95 2.12 17.25
C SER A 46 4.63 1.36 18.38
N SER A 47 3.86 0.64 19.18
CA SER A 47 4.41 -0.26 20.19
C SER A 47 5.10 -1.48 19.57
N ILE A 48 6.00 -2.12 20.34
CA ILE A 48 6.62 -3.37 19.96
C ILE A 48 5.60 -4.47 19.63
N TYR A 49 4.45 -4.46 20.28
CA TYR A 49 3.37 -5.42 20.06
C TYR A 49 2.70 -5.23 18.69
N ASN A 50 2.66 -3.99 18.19
CA ASN A 50 2.10 -3.68 16.87
C ASN A 50 3.04 -3.99 15.70
N ILE A 51 4.30 -4.26 15.97
CA ILE A 51 5.29 -4.63 14.94
C ILE A 51 5.49 -6.13 14.79
N GLY A 52 4.66 -6.97 15.43
CA GLY A 52 4.83 -8.43 15.43
C GLY A 52 5.81 -8.94 16.47
N GLY A 53 6.08 -8.17 17.53
CA GLY A 53 6.89 -8.55 18.68
C GLY A 53 8.36 -8.81 18.34
N LYS A 54 8.97 -9.76 19.05
CA LYS A 54 10.39 -10.11 18.90
C LYS A 54 10.76 -10.52 17.46
N ARG A 55 9.88 -11.26 16.77
CA ARG A 55 10.13 -11.70 15.39
C ARG A 55 10.35 -10.52 14.43
N ALA A 56 9.56 -9.47 14.58
CA ALA A 56 9.71 -8.26 13.76
C ALA A 56 10.99 -7.50 14.10
N LEU A 57 11.33 -7.39 15.39
CA LEU A 57 12.59 -6.76 15.80
C LEU A 57 13.80 -7.49 15.21
N ASP A 58 13.82 -8.82 15.31
CA ASP A 58 14.92 -9.62 14.78
C ASP A 58 15.03 -9.49 13.25
N PHE A 59 13.90 -9.44 12.55
CA PHE A 59 13.87 -9.21 11.10
C PHE A 59 14.43 -7.85 10.73
N TYR A 60 13.92 -6.77 11.33
CA TYR A 60 14.34 -5.41 10.97
C TYR A 60 15.77 -5.07 11.45
N LYS A 61 16.31 -5.80 12.44
CA LYS A 61 17.61 -5.54 13.05
C LYS A 61 18.76 -5.51 12.05
N ILE A 62 18.67 -6.24 10.96
CA ILE A 62 19.69 -6.27 9.91
C ILE A 62 19.70 -5.00 9.03
N TYR A 63 18.63 -4.21 9.04
CA TYR A 63 18.44 -3.05 8.17
C TYR A 63 18.76 -1.72 8.85
N TYR A 64 18.82 -1.65 10.19
CA TYR A 64 19.06 -0.39 10.90
C TYR A 64 20.22 -0.52 11.91
N LYS A 65 20.83 0.63 12.24
CA LYS A 65 21.88 0.69 13.27
C LYS A 65 21.32 0.59 14.68
N ASN A 66 20.16 1.22 14.92
CA ASN A 66 19.43 1.12 16.18
C ASN A 66 17.94 1.40 15.94
N VAL A 67 17.10 0.83 16.82
CA VAL A 67 15.66 1.08 16.84
C VAL A 67 15.27 1.74 18.15
N TYR A 68 14.42 2.76 18.03
CA TYR A 68 13.83 3.48 19.15
C TYR A 68 12.32 3.33 19.10
N PHE A 69 11.69 3.26 20.26
CA PHE A 69 10.24 3.18 20.40
C PHE A 69 9.73 4.37 21.18
N SER A 70 8.55 4.83 20.82
CA SER A 70 7.86 5.84 21.61
C SER A 70 7.64 5.36 23.05
N PRO A 71 7.97 6.17 24.08
CA PRO A 71 7.72 5.83 25.48
C PRO A 71 6.24 5.60 25.76
N LEU A 72 5.33 6.24 25.05
CA LEU A 72 3.88 6.09 25.17
C LEU A 72 3.35 4.81 24.55
N SER A 73 4.17 4.08 23.81
CA SER A 73 3.78 2.82 23.17
C SER A 73 3.58 1.66 24.16
N SER A 74 4.00 1.81 25.42
CA SER A 74 3.85 0.79 26.46
C SER A 74 2.42 0.62 26.99
N PHE A 75 1.49 1.52 26.66
CA PHE A 75 0.10 1.48 27.11
C PHE A 75 -0.90 0.95 26.06
N TYR A 76 -0.46 0.16 25.10
CA TYR A 76 -1.39 -0.48 24.17
C TYR A 76 -2.15 -1.62 24.86
N LEU A 77 -3.43 -1.37 25.17
CA LEU A 77 -4.35 -2.43 25.59
C LEU A 77 -4.64 -3.32 24.37
N PRO A 78 -4.55 -4.66 24.50
CA PRO A 78 -4.91 -5.58 23.43
C PRO A 78 -6.30 -5.29 22.88
N ASN A 79 -6.53 -5.51 21.59
CA ASN A 79 -7.82 -5.29 20.91
C ASN A 79 -9.03 -5.95 21.62
N VAL A 80 -8.80 -7.06 22.35
CA VAL A 80 -9.81 -7.74 23.16
C VAL A 80 -10.34 -6.83 24.28
N PHE A 81 -9.49 -6.04 24.90
CA PHE A 81 -9.88 -5.10 25.96
C PHE A 81 -10.66 -3.90 25.41
N ASN A 82 -10.31 -3.43 24.21
CA ASN A 82 -11.04 -2.36 23.53
C ASN A 82 -12.46 -2.78 23.14
N VAL A 83 -12.65 -4.02 22.67
CA VAL A 83 -13.97 -4.58 22.35
C VAL A 83 -14.83 -4.74 23.62
N PHE A 84 -14.21 -5.15 24.74
CA PHE A 84 -14.90 -5.32 26.01
C PHE A 84 -15.32 -3.99 26.63
N THR A 85 -14.46 -2.98 26.56
CA THR A 85 -14.74 -1.64 27.09
C THR A 85 -15.69 -0.83 26.19
N GLU A 86 -15.67 -1.01 24.86
CA GLU A 86 -16.68 -0.44 23.96
C GLU A 86 -18.09 -0.98 24.27
N LYS A 87 -18.21 -2.27 24.59
CA LYS A 87 -19.48 -2.88 25.01
C LYS A 87 -19.99 -2.40 26.37
N ILE A 88 -19.11 -2.22 27.36
CA ILE A 88 -19.50 -1.86 28.73
C ILE A 88 -19.72 -0.35 28.88
N PHE A 89 -18.87 0.47 28.31
CA PHE A 89 -18.87 1.91 28.56
C PHE A 89 -19.49 2.75 27.44
N ARG A 90 -19.92 2.13 26.33
CA ARG A 90 -20.41 2.84 25.12
C ARG A 90 -19.53 4.01 24.67
N LYS A 91 -18.28 4.07 25.11
CA LYS A 91 -17.26 5.05 24.71
C LYS A 91 -16.22 4.34 23.89
N LYS A 92 -16.01 4.80 22.65
CA LYS A 92 -14.80 4.45 21.88
C LYS A 92 -13.60 4.88 22.71
N ILE A 93 -12.81 3.92 23.19
CA ILE A 93 -11.48 4.21 23.70
C ILE A 93 -10.69 4.70 22.48
N LEU A 94 -10.29 5.97 22.53
CA LEU A 94 -9.52 6.59 21.47
C LEU A 94 -8.28 5.71 21.19
N PRO A 95 -7.97 5.44 19.92
CA PRO A 95 -6.73 4.76 19.58
C PRO A 95 -5.56 5.50 20.23
N VAL A 96 -4.58 4.74 20.72
CA VAL A 96 -3.34 5.31 21.28
C VAL A 96 -2.86 6.43 20.37
N ARG A 97 -2.75 7.65 20.89
CA ARG A 97 -2.26 8.79 20.13
C ARG A 97 -0.81 8.48 19.73
N THR A 98 -0.62 8.09 18.47
CA THR A 98 0.70 7.96 17.88
C THR A 98 1.34 9.34 17.60
N GLU A 99 0.58 10.40 17.86
CA GLU A 99 0.92 11.79 17.60
C GLU A 99 0.69 12.61 18.88
N SER A 100 1.77 12.95 19.56
CA SER A 100 1.79 13.85 20.71
C SER A 100 3.08 14.68 20.69
N GLU A 101 3.06 15.84 21.31
CA GLU A 101 4.24 16.72 21.38
C GLU A 101 5.42 16.04 22.11
N GLU A 102 5.14 15.17 23.06
CA GLU A 102 6.16 14.38 23.76
C GLU A 102 6.90 13.44 22.79
N ILE A 103 6.17 12.74 21.91
CA ILE A 103 6.76 11.89 20.86
C ILE A 103 7.58 12.74 19.90
N TYR A 104 7.12 13.93 19.55
CA TYR A 104 7.84 14.82 18.62
C TYR A 104 9.14 15.31 19.21
N ARG A 105 9.15 15.68 20.51
CA ARG A 105 10.37 16.04 21.27
C ARG A 105 11.34 14.86 21.35
N ASP A 106 10.83 13.65 21.59
CA ASP A 106 11.68 12.46 21.64
C ASP A 106 12.33 12.16 20.29
N ILE A 107 11.58 12.32 19.18
CA ILE A 107 12.13 12.18 17.81
C ILE A 107 13.27 13.16 17.58
N LEU A 108 13.14 14.43 17.97
CA LEU A 108 14.22 15.43 17.86
C LEU A 108 15.42 15.03 18.71
N ARG A 109 15.22 14.64 19.96
CA ARG A 109 16.27 14.17 20.87
C ARG A 109 17.05 12.99 20.26
N ILE A 110 16.36 12.05 19.60
CA ILE A 110 17.00 10.91 18.93
C ILE A 110 17.72 11.36 17.66
N ALA A 111 17.16 12.31 16.90
CA ALA A 111 17.84 12.88 15.73
C ALA A 111 19.17 13.53 16.14
N ASP A 112 19.20 14.32 17.22
CA ASP A 112 20.41 14.93 17.77
C ASP A 112 21.40 13.87 18.27
N LYS A 113 20.95 12.90 19.07
CA LYS A 113 21.76 11.79 19.58
C LYS A 113 22.43 11.00 18.49
N THR A 114 21.72 10.74 17.39
CA THR A 114 22.26 9.98 16.25
C THR A 114 23.04 10.85 15.28
N ARG A 115 22.97 12.17 15.42
CA ARG A 115 23.50 13.16 14.46
C ARG A 115 22.92 12.88 13.06
N ALA A 116 21.60 12.75 12.97
CA ALA A 116 20.92 12.51 11.71
C ALA A 116 21.12 13.69 10.75
N ASN A 117 21.30 13.42 9.47
CA ASN A 117 21.32 14.45 8.43
C ASN A 117 19.90 14.77 7.95
N ILE A 118 19.06 13.75 7.92
CA ILE A 118 17.69 13.80 7.38
C ILE A 118 16.75 13.07 8.34
N ILE A 119 15.57 13.64 8.56
CA ILE A 119 14.43 12.96 9.17
C ILE A 119 13.47 12.53 8.04
N TRP A 120 13.24 11.22 7.92
CA TRP A 120 12.38 10.64 6.88
C TRP A 120 11.06 10.19 7.52
N LEU A 121 9.95 10.84 7.14
CA LEU A 121 8.62 10.55 7.67
C LEU A 121 7.95 9.47 6.82
N GLY A 122 8.24 8.21 7.11
CA GLY A 122 7.59 7.08 6.46
C GLY A 122 6.10 7.03 6.78
N TYR A 123 5.27 6.75 5.78
CA TYR A 123 3.83 6.87 5.83
C TYR A 123 3.40 8.30 6.22
N GLY A 124 3.92 9.24 5.45
CA GLY A 124 3.85 10.68 5.71
C GLY A 124 2.44 11.23 5.79
N ASN A 125 1.46 10.59 5.15
CA ASN A 125 0.04 10.97 5.20
C ASN A 125 -0.56 11.01 6.62
N LEU A 126 0.07 10.37 7.60
CA LEU A 126 -0.26 10.45 9.03
C LEU A 126 0.71 11.32 9.83
N SER A 127 1.64 12.02 9.17
CA SER A 127 2.74 12.71 9.84
C SER A 127 2.71 14.23 9.69
N TYR A 128 1.61 14.79 9.22
CA TYR A 128 1.50 16.25 9.04
C TYR A 128 1.71 17.06 10.33
N PRO A 129 1.12 16.69 11.48
CA PRO A 129 1.39 17.41 12.74
C PRO A 129 2.86 17.33 13.16
N LEU A 130 3.50 16.15 13.01
CA LEU A 130 4.93 15.97 13.27
C LEU A 130 5.78 16.81 12.31
N LEU A 131 5.47 16.82 11.01
CA LEU A 131 6.17 17.67 10.04
C LEU A 131 6.15 19.15 10.47
N LYS A 132 4.97 19.64 10.86
CA LYS A 132 4.82 21.02 11.33
C LYS A 132 5.71 21.30 12.55
N TYR A 133 5.67 20.40 13.54
CA TYR A 133 6.49 20.52 14.75
C TYR A 133 7.99 20.55 14.42
N LEU A 134 8.47 19.62 13.60
CA LEU A 134 9.88 19.53 13.20
C LEU A 134 10.36 20.80 12.51
N LYS A 135 9.57 21.34 11.59
CA LYS A 135 9.94 22.57 10.83
C LYS A 135 9.87 23.83 11.67
N GLN A 136 9.12 23.83 12.78
CA GLN A 136 9.07 24.95 13.73
C GLN A 136 10.18 24.90 14.78
N ASN A 137 10.67 23.70 15.14
CA ASN A 137 11.56 23.49 16.28
C ASN A 137 12.94 22.98 15.90
N SER A 138 13.25 22.85 14.62
CA SER A 138 14.57 22.38 14.16
C SER A 138 14.93 22.85 12.75
N SER A 139 16.21 22.72 12.41
CA SER A 139 16.73 22.96 11.06
C SER A 139 16.90 21.67 10.23
N TYR A 140 16.45 20.52 10.74
CA TYR A 140 16.59 19.26 10.02
C TYR A 140 15.91 19.30 8.66
N LYS A 141 16.56 18.63 7.68
CA LYS A 141 15.92 18.32 6.41
C LYS A 141 14.88 17.22 6.63
N VAL A 142 13.66 17.45 6.16
CA VAL A 142 12.53 16.53 6.37
C VAL A 142 11.98 16.05 5.04
N VAL A 143 11.95 14.73 4.86
CA VAL A 143 11.27 14.06 3.75
C VAL A 143 9.89 13.62 4.22
N LEU A 144 8.84 14.08 3.55
CA LEU A 144 7.46 13.64 3.73
C LEU A 144 7.17 12.51 2.73
N ASP A 145 7.22 11.27 3.18
CA ASP A 145 7.07 10.09 2.32
C ASP A 145 5.61 9.62 2.25
N THR A 146 4.87 10.09 1.23
CA THR A 146 3.46 9.76 1.06
C THR A 146 3.26 8.43 0.32
N ASP A 147 2.19 7.70 0.66
CA ASP A 147 1.82 6.43 0.04
C ASP A 147 0.75 6.58 -1.05
N SER A 148 0.02 7.69 -1.03
CA SER A 148 -1.02 8.05 -2.00
C SER A 148 -1.55 9.46 -1.75
N VAL A 149 -2.46 9.95 -2.59
CA VAL A 149 -3.23 11.18 -2.36
C VAL A 149 -4.52 10.82 -1.63
N TRP A 150 -4.56 11.05 -0.31
CA TRP A 150 -5.66 10.64 0.56
C TRP A 150 -6.95 11.44 0.34
N SER A 151 -6.84 12.73 0.01
CA SER A 151 -8.01 13.52 -0.38
C SER A 151 -8.71 12.91 -1.59
N ARG A 152 -7.93 12.47 -2.59
CA ARG A 152 -8.43 11.80 -3.80
C ARG A 152 -9.09 10.47 -3.46
N PHE A 153 -8.47 9.67 -2.58
CA PHE A 153 -9.06 8.43 -2.06
C PHE A 153 -10.45 8.67 -1.47
N VAL A 154 -10.56 9.65 -0.55
CA VAL A 154 -11.80 9.96 0.14
C VAL A 154 -12.86 10.49 -0.84
N LEU A 155 -12.51 11.46 -1.71
CA LEU A 155 -13.45 12.10 -2.62
C LEU A 155 -13.95 11.17 -3.73
N ARG A 156 -13.15 10.21 -4.17
CA ARG A 156 -13.56 9.19 -5.15
C ARG A 156 -14.63 8.24 -4.62
N GLY A 157 -14.81 8.15 -3.30
CA GLY A 157 -15.93 7.43 -2.69
C GLY A 157 -17.29 8.13 -2.83
N LEU A 158 -17.30 9.42 -3.20
CA LEU A 158 -18.53 10.23 -3.25
C LEU A 158 -19.64 9.66 -4.16
N PRO A 159 -19.36 9.18 -5.39
CA PRO A 159 -20.38 8.59 -6.26
C PRO A 159 -21.05 7.31 -5.69
N PHE A 160 -20.39 6.67 -4.73
CA PHE A 160 -20.84 5.41 -4.12
C PHE A 160 -21.64 5.64 -2.83
N ALA A 161 -21.64 6.85 -2.28
CA ALA A 161 -22.41 7.23 -1.11
C ALA A 161 -23.90 7.36 -1.45
N GLN A 162 -24.75 6.65 -0.71
CA GLN A 162 -26.20 6.62 -0.97
C GLN A 162 -26.96 7.73 -0.24
N LYS A 163 -26.48 8.20 0.92
CA LYS A 163 -27.16 9.18 1.77
C LYS A 163 -26.47 10.53 1.69
N GLU A 164 -27.26 11.62 1.63
CA GLU A 164 -26.72 13.00 1.61
C GLU A 164 -25.85 13.33 2.82
N LYS A 165 -26.19 12.81 4.00
CA LYS A 165 -25.36 12.94 5.21
C LYS A 165 -23.99 12.30 5.05
N GLU A 166 -23.90 11.19 4.31
CA GLU A 166 -22.65 10.51 4.00
C GLU A 166 -21.83 11.30 2.99
N LYS A 167 -22.44 11.78 1.91
CA LYS A 167 -21.79 12.65 0.93
C LYS A 167 -21.19 13.89 1.57
N THR A 168 -21.94 14.56 2.46
CA THR A 168 -21.44 15.72 3.21
C THR A 168 -20.22 15.38 4.07
N LYS A 169 -20.21 14.21 4.74
CA LYS A 169 -19.06 13.75 5.51
C LYS A 169 -17.84 13.50 4.63
N ILE A 170 -18.03 12.84 3.48
CA ILE A 170 -16.96 12.55 2.51
C ILE A 170 -16.35 13.86 2.00
N ILE A 171 -17.17 14.83 1.60
CA ILE A 171 -16.71 16.13 1.11
C ILE A 171 -15.90 16.85 2.20
N LYS A 172 -16.43 16.91 3.44
CA LYS A 172 -15.74 17.56 4.55
C LYS A 172 -14.39 16.88 4.85
N ALA A 173 -14.37 15.56 4.92
CA ALA A 173 -13.16 14.79 5.18
C ALA A 173 -12.15 14.94 4.04
N GLY A 174 -12.59 14.86 2.77
CA GLY A 174 -11.73 15.03 1.61
C GLY A 174 -11.08 16.41 1.55
N LYS A 175 -11.86 17.49 1.77
CA LYS A 175 -11.31 18.85 1.83
C LYS A 175 -10.33 19.06 2.97
N ALA A 176 -10.57 18.46 4.13
CA ALA A 176 -9.64 18.52 5.25
C ALA A 176 -8.30 17.84 4.91
N LYS A 177 -8.35 16.67 4.27
CA LYS A 177 -7.14 15.97 3.79
C LYS A 177 -6.41 16.76 2.70
N GLU A 178 -7.12 17.33 1.75
CA GLU A 178 -6.54 18.17 0.71
C GLU A 178 -5.80 19.37 1.31
N ALA A 179 -6.38 20.04 2.32
CA ALA A 179 -5.71 21.12 3.03
C ALA A 179 -4.41 20.65 3.70
N GLU A 180 -4.41 19.49 4.38
CA GLU A 180 -3.20 18.88 4.96
C GLU A 180 -2.14 18.59 3.90
N GLU A 181 -2.52 18.01 2.77
CA GLU A 181 -1.63 17.68 1.65
C GLU A 181 -0.99 18.94 1.04
N ILE A 182 -1.78 19.98 0.83
CA ILE A 182 -1.32 21.25 0.26
C ILE A 182 -0.27 21.92 1.16
N TRP A 183 -0.57 22.12 2.43
CA TRP A 183 0.37 22.81 3.31
C TRP A 183 1.56 21.91 3.66
N GLY A 184 1.36 20.59 3.78
CA GLY A 184 2.42 19.64 4.03
C GLY A 184 3.44 19.60 2.91
N ALA A 185 2.98 19.56 1.65
CA ALA A 185 3.86 19.60 0.49
C ALA A 185 4.67 20.89 0.40
N LYS A 186 4.09 22.04 0.81
CA LYS A 186 4.81 23.33 0.86
C LYS A 186 5.86 23.38 1.95
N LEU A 187 5.64 22.69 3.07
CA LEU A 187 6.46 22.77 4.27
C LEU A 187 7.64 21.80 4.28
N ALA A 188 7.48 20.60 3.72
CA ALA A 188 8.52 19.59 3.63
C ALA A 188 9.67 20.05 2.73
N ASP A 189 10.89 19.63 3.02
CA ASP A 189 12.03 19.89 2.10
C ASP A 189 11.88 19.06 0.83
N VAL A 190 11.41 17.80 0.95
CA VAL A 190 10.99 16.96 -0.16
C VAL A 190 9.70 16.24 0.22
N THR A 191 8.72 16.24 -0.70
CA THR A 191 7.55 15.36 -0.65
C THR A 191 7.72 14.24 -1.66
N THR A 192 7.56 12.99 -1.24
CA THR A 192 7.59 11.88 -2.19
C THR A 192 6.20 11.53 -2.67
N ALA A 193 6.12 10.96 -3.85
CA ALA A 193 4.89 10.42 -4.45
C ALA A 193 5.18 9.04 -5.04
N VAL A 194 4.20 8.14 -5.01
CA VAL A 194 4.38 6.76 -5.48
C VAL A 194 4.33 6.62 -6.99
N SER A 195 3.84 7.64 -7.68
CA SER A 195 3.67 7.65 -9.14
C SER A 195 3.74 9.07 -9.70
N GLU A 196 3.90 9.20 -11.01
CA GLU A 196 3.83 10.49 -11.68
C GLU A 196 2.45 11.15 -11.58
N VAL A 197 1.40 10.33 -11.49
CA VAL A 197 0.01 10.80 -11.27
C VAL A 197 -0.11 11.52 -9.92
N ASP A 198 0.46 10.93 -8.87
CA ASP A 198 0.44 11.54 -7.53
C ASP A 198 1.45 12.70 -7.44
N ALA A 199 2.61 12.59 -8.06
CA ALA A 199 3.58 13.68 -8.11
C ALA A 199 3.02 14.92 -8.81
N SER A 200 2.30 14.73 -9.91
CA SER A 200 1.63 15.82 -10.63
C SER A 200 0.61 16.55 -9.76
N TYR A 201 -0.08 15.83 -8.87
CA TYR A 201 -0.98 16.45 -7.89
C TYR A 201 -0.21 17.35 -6.91
N TYR A 202 0.85 16.85 -6.26
CA TYR A 202 1.61 17.64 -5.29
C TYR A 202 2.37 18.81 -5.93
N ARG A 203 2.87 18.65 -7.16
CA ARG A 203 3.59 19.72 -7.90
C ARG A 203 2.74 20.96 -8.19
N GLN A 204 1.42 20.87 -8.14
CA GLN A 204 0.53 22.02 -8.30
C GLN A 204 0.64 23.02 -7.14
N PHE A 205 1.07 22.55 -5.96
CA PHE A 205 1.03 23.33 -4.72
C PHE A 205 2.39 23.86 -4.30
N VAL A 206 3.49 23.35 -4.84
CA VAL A 206 4.86 23.73 -4.49
C VAL A 206 5.44 24.76 -5.48
N ARG A 207 6.32 25.64 -4.99
CA ARG A 207 6.99 26.62 -5.86
C ARG A 207 8.02 25.96 -6.76
N LYS A 208 8.82 25.03 -6.23
CA LYS A 208 9.86 24.28 -6.94
C LYS A 208 9.35 22.88 -7.22
N LYS A 209 9.09 22.56 -8.48
CA LYS A 209 8.54 21.25 -8.87
C LYS A 209 9.45 20.07 -8.51
N ASP A 210 10.76 20.30 -8.42
CA ASP A 210 11.75 19.31 -8.01
C ASP A 210 11.73 18.99 -6.51
N GLN A 211 11.01 19.77 -5.68
CA GLN A 211 10.68 19.44 -4.30
C GLN A 211 9.78 18.20 -4.19
N VAL A 212 9.09 17.83 -5.29
CA VAL A 212 8.29 16.60 -5.35
C VAL A 212 9.04 15.54 -6.15
N LYS A 213 9.42 14.46 -5.49
CA LYS A 213 10.20 13.36 -6.07
C LYS A 213 9.37 12.08 -6.13
N ILE A 214 9.70 11.21 -7.07
CA ILE A 214 9.11 9.87 -7.12
C ILE A 214 9.87 8.96 -6.14
N PHE A 215 9.12 8.28 -5.29
CA PHE A 215 9.57 7.19 -4.45
C PHE A 215 8.52 6.09 -4.53
N SER A 216 8.68 5.19 -5.49
CA SER A 216 7.64 4.29 -5.99
C SER A 216 7.26 3.20 -4.98
N ASN A 217 6.05 2.67 -5.12
CA ASN A 217 5.76 1.36 -4.56
C ASN A 217 6.49 0.30 -5.39
N VAL A 218 7.27 -0.53 -4.73
CA VAL A 218 8.06 -1.61 -5.32
C VAL A 218 7.85 -2.90 -4.54
N ILE A 219 8.28 -4.01 -5.10
CA ILE A 219 8.31 -5.31 -4.41
C ILE A 219 9.73 -5.83 -4.33
N ASP A 220 9.99 -6.64 -3.32
CA ASP A 220 11.22 -7.41 -3.19
C ASP A 220 11.09 -8.67 -4.05
N LEU A 221 11.64 -8.63 -5.26
CA LEU A 221 11.51 -9.72 -6.22
C LEU A 221 12.04 -11.06 -5.72
N GLU A 222 13.01 -11.06 -4.79
CA GLU A 222 13.55 -12.31 -4.22
C GLU A 222 12.46 -13.09 -3.48
N THR A 223 11.54 -12.38 -2.80
CA THR A 223 10.40 -12.99 -2.11
C THR A 223 9.49 -13.76 -3.06
N TYR A 224 9.35 -13.31 -4.32
CA TYR A 224 8.43 -13.89 -5.31
C TYR A 224 9.11 -14.93 -6.24
N GLN A 225 10.42 -15.17 -6.09
CA GLN A 225 11.13 -16.19 -6.86
C GLN A 225 11.05 -17.58 -6.23
N LEU A 226 10.75 -17.66 -4.94
CA LEU A 226 10.77 -18.89 -4.15
C LEU A 226 9.49 -19.73 -4.28
N GLY A 227 8.60 -19.39 -5.22
CA GLY A 227 7.35 -20.10 -5.40
C GLY A 227 7.53 -21.49 -5.97
N SER A 228 6.84 -22.47 -5.38
CA SER A 228 6.72 -23.82 -5.90
C SER A 228 6.00 -23.83 -7.25
N LYS A 229 6.30 -24.85 -8.07
CA LYS A 229 5.61 -25.12 -9.34
C LYS A 229 4.10 -25.02 -9.14
N LYS A 230 3.42 -24.40 -10.12
CA LYS A 230 1.96 -24.42 -10.22
C LYS A 230 1.47 -25.86 -10.06
N GLU A 231 0.61 -26.10 -9.09
CA GLU A 231 -0.20 -27.31 -9.11
C GLU A 231 -0.93 -27.32 -10.45
N ASN A 232 -0.99 -28.50 -11.09
CA ASN A 232 -1.77 -28.66 -12.31
C ASN A 232 -3.27 -28.55 -11.94
N ASN A 233 -3.72 -27.31 -11.74
CA ASN A 233 -5.13 -27.06 -11.50
C ASN A 233 -5.93 -27.53 -12.72
N ARG A 234 -6.77 -28.54 -12.48
CA ARG A 234 -7.65 -29.09 -13.51
C ARG A 234 -8.59 -28.06 -14.15
N TYR A 235 -8.85 -26.97 -13.45
CA TYR A 235 -9.77 -25.90 -13.86
C TYR A 235 -9.11 -24.53 -13.68
N PRO A 236 -9.41 -23.57 -14.59
CA PRO A 236 -8.89 -22.22 -14.46
C PRO A 236 -9.40 -21.54 -13.19
N SER A 237 -8.56 -20.66 -12.63
CA SER A 237 -8.89 -19.94 -11.41
C SER A 237 -8.54 -18.45 -11.53
N LEU A 238 -9.43 -17.61 -11.00
CA LEU A 238 -9.21 -16.19 -10.84
C LEU A 238 -8.79 -15.90 -9.41
N LEU A 239 -7.96 -14.90 -9.23
CA LEU A 239 -7.56 -14.36 -7.92
C LEU A 239 -8.01 -12.92 -7.78
N LEU A 240 -8.70 -12.62 -6.66
CA LEU A 240 -9.01 -11.28 -6.19
C LEU A 240 -8.46 -11.14 -4.77
N SER A 241 -7.51 -10.24 -4.55
CA SER A 241 -6.84 -10.07 -3.26
C SER A 241 -6.90 -8.64 -2.75
N GLY A 242 -7.01 -8.46 -1.42
CA GLY A 242 -6.99 -7.14 -0.80
C GLY A 242 -7.41 -7.12 0.64
N THR A 243 -7.53 -5.93 1.23
CA THR A 243 -8.06 -5.73 2.59
C THR A 243 -9.48 -5.22 2.50
N PHE A 244 -10.39 -5.87 3.23
CA PHE A 244 -11.82 -5.62 3.17
C PHE A 244 -12.32 -5.07 4.51
N TRP A 245 -13.15 -4.03 4.44
CA TRP A 245 -13.97 -3.52 5.53
C TRP A 245 -15.27 -2.97 4.95
N PRO A 246 -16.35 -2.81 5.74
CA PRO A 246 -17.60 -2.26 5.24
C PRO A 246 -17.43 -0.89 4.57
N GLY A 247 -17.88 -0.76 3.33
CA GLY A 247 -17.71 0.44 2.51
C GLY A 247 -16.32 0.61 1.89
N SER A 248 -15.45 -0.41 1.97
CA SER A 248 -14.12 -0.35 1.36
C SER A 248 -14.16 -0.42 -0.17
N PRO A 249 -13.12 0.12 -0.85
CA PRO A 249 -12.96 -0.08 -2.30
C PRO A 249 -12.94 -1.55 -2.71
N MET A 250 -12.39 -2.41 -1.84
CA MET A 250 -12.33 -3.85 -2.12
C MET A 250 -13.66 -4.55 -1.96
N GLU A 251 -14.51 -4.13 -1.02
CA GLU A 251 -15.88 -4.64 -0.94
C GLU A 251 -16.67 -4.27 -2.20
N ASP A 252 -16.64 -3.00 -2.58
CA ASP A 252 -17.31 -2.51 -3.77
C ASP A 252 -16.84 -3.24 -5.03
N ALA A 253 -15.53 -3.37 -5.21
CA ALA A 253 -14.91 -4.07 -6.33
C ALA A 253 -15.33 -5.56 -6.39
N ALA A 254 -15.31 -6.25 -5.24
CA ALA A 254 -15.69 -7.65 -5.17
C ALA A 254 -17.19 -7.85 -5.47
N ARG A 255 -18.06 -7.03 -4.88
CA ARG A 255 -19.52 -7.10 -5.14
C ARG A 255 -19.82 -6.81 -6.61
N TRP A 256 -19.27 -5.73 -7.17
CA TRP A 256 -19.44 -5.43 -8.59
C TRP A 256 -18.96 -6.59 -9.49
N PHE A 257 -17.82 -7.19 -9.16
CA PHE A 257 -17.30 -8.32 -9.92
C PHE A 257 -18.21 -9.56 -9.79
N ILE A 258 -18.61 -9.92 -8.58
CA ILE A 258 -19.45 -11.09 -8.29
C ILE A 258 -20.84 -10.93 -8.90
N ASP A 259 -21.47 -9.78 -8.70
CA ASP A 259 -22.86 -9.58 -9.08
C ASP A 259 -23.05 -9.31 -10.57
N LYS A 260 -22.05 -8.69 -11.21
CA LYS A 260 -22.21 -8.21 -12.60
C LYS A 260 -21.30 -8.91 -13.60
N VAL A 261 -20.03 -9.15 -13.27
CA VAL A 261 -19.03 -9.67 -14.21
C VAL A 261 -18.95 -11.20 -14.16
N TRP A 262 -18.97 -11.78 -12.97
CA TRP A 262 -18.84 -13.22 -12.74
C TRP A 262 -19.85 -14.07 -13.50
N PRO A 263 -21.17 -13.73 -13.57
CA PRO A 263 -22.15 -14.51 -14.32
C PRO A 263 -21.81 -14.68 -15.79
N GLU A 264 -21.28 -13.62 -16.46
CA GLU A 264 -20.88 -13.69 -17.86
C GLU A 264 -19.69 -14.63 -18.07
N ILE A 265 -18.71 -14.57 -17.14
CA ILE A 265 -17.53 -15.44 -17.19
C ILE A 265 -17.93 -16.91 -16.96
N LYS A 266 -18.72 -17.15 -15.90
CA LYS A 266 -19.19 -18.50 -15.54
C LYS A 266 -20.01 -19.16 -16.65
N HIS A 267 -20.84 -18.39 -17.33
CA HIS A 267 -21.61 -18.87 -18.47
C HIS A 267 -20.72 -19.42 -19.60
N LYS A 268 -19.58 -18.77 -19.87
CA LYS A 268 -18.63 -19.20 -20.91
C LYS A 268 -17.63 -20.26 -20.44
N ILE A 269 -17.29 -20.24 -19.14
CA ILE A 269 -16.31 -21.14 -18.54
C ILE A 269 -16.94 -21.78 -17.27
N PRO A 270 -17.83 -22.79 -17.41
CA PRO A 270 -18.66 -23.28 -16.30
C PRO A 270 -17.90 -23.87 -15.10
N LYS A 271 -16.64 -24.31 -15.28
CA LYS A 271 -15.82 -24.91 -14.22
C LYS A 271 -14.77 -23.99 -13.62
N ILE A 272 -14.86 -22.68 -13.91
CA ILE A 272 -13.95 -21.67 -13.36
C ILE A 272 -14.14 -21.52 -11.85
N LYS A 273 -13.06 -21.18 -11.12
CA LYS A 273 -13.10 -20.84 -9.71
C LYS A 273 -12.65 -19.41 -9.48
N LEU A 274 -13.22 -18.73 -8.49
CA LEU A 274 -12.79 -17.42 -8.01
C LEU A 274 -12.30 -17.54 -6.57
N TYR A 275 -11.03 -17.26 -6.35
CA TYR A 275 -10.46 -17.15 -5.01
C TYR A 275 -10.45 -15.68 -4.58
N ILE A 276 -11.06 -15.40 -3.42
CA ILE A 276 -11.03 -14.06 -2.78
C ILE A 276 -10.28 -14.21 -1.47
N ILE A 277 -9.15 -13.51 -1.36
CA ILE A 277 -8.26 -13.60 -0.20
C ILE A 277 -7.98 -12.22 0.39
N GLY A 278 -7.71 -12.21 1.68
CA GLY A 278 -7.25 -11.06 2.42
C GLY A 278 -8.12 -10.70 3.60
N LYS A 279 -7.55 -9.91 4.50
CA LYS A 279 -8.13 -9.55 5.79
C LYS A 279 -9.54 -8.99 5.65
N GLY A 280 -10.50 -9.61 6.33
CA GLY A 280 -11.89 -9.17 6.38
C GLY A 280 -12.77 -9.61 5.21
N SER A 281 -12.24 -10.27 4.17
CA SER A 281 -13.05 -10.72 3.03
C SER A 281 -14.15 -11.70 3.46
N ASP A 282 -13.85 -12.62 4.37
CA ASP A 282 -14.77 -13.58 4.97
C ASP A 282 -15.92 -12.93 5.76
N LYS A 283 -15.66 -11.77 6.36
CA LYS A 283 -16.66 -11.04 7.15
C LYS A 283 -17.57 -10.18 6.28
N VAL A 284 -16.97 -9.51 5.29
CA VAL A 284 -17.66 -8.53 4.44
C VAL A 284 -18.47 -9.20 3.32
N LEU A 285 -18.01 -10.36 2.84
CA LEU A 285 -18.62 -11.12 1.75
C LEU A 285 -19.31 -12.41 2.24
N ASN A 286 -19.67 -12.48 3.50
CA ASN A 286 -20.25 -13.68 4.14
C ASN A 286 -21.61 -14.12 3.57
N LEU A 287 -22.29 -13.29 2.82
CA LEU A 287 -23.60 -13.59 2.17
C LEU A 287 -23.46 -14.11 0.74
N VAL A 288 -22.24 -14.32 0.25
CA VAL A 288 -22.03 -14.88 -1.09
C VAL A 288 -22.24 -16.40 -1.04
N ASP A 289 -23.34 -16.85 -1.63
CA ASP A 289 -23.67 -18.27 -1.77
C ASP A 289 -23.43 -18.74 -3.22
N GLU A 290 -22.17 -19.05 -3.54
CA GLU A 290 -21.76 -19.56 -4.84
C GLU A 290 -20.58 -20.53 -4.65
N LYS A 291 -20.81 -21.82 -4.94
CA LYS A 291 -19.82 -22.91 -4.70
C LYS A 291 -18.46 -22.72 -5.39
N GLN A 292 -18.43 -21.96 -6.48
CA GLN A 292 -17.19 -21.71 -7.23
C GLN A 292 -16.45 -20.44 -6.75
N ILE A 293 -17.04 -19.67 -5.85
CA ILE A 293 -16.41 -18.51 -5.19
C ILE A 293 -15.91 -18.94 -3.82
N ILE A 294 -14.61 -18.92 -3.65
CA ILE A 294 -13.92 -19.42 -2.45
C ILE A 294 -13.33 -18.24 -1.71
N ILE A 295 -13.98 -17.86 -0.61
CA ILE A 295 -13.56 -16.74 0.25
C ILE A 295 -12.75 -17.30 1.41
N LYS A 296 -11.47 -16.88 1.55
CA LYS A 296 -10.53 -17.45 2.52
C LYS A 296 -10.22 -16.54 3.71
N GLY A 297 -10.68 -15.28 3.70
CA GLY A 297 -10.27 -14.34 4.74
C GLY A 297 -8.76 -14.03 4.68
N GLN A 298 -8.20 -13.72 5.83
CA GLN A 298 -6.75 -13.50 5.98
C GLN A 298 -6.02 -14.84 5.86
N VAL A 299 -5.01 -14.88 5.00
CA VAL A 299 -4.14 -16.04 4.78
C VAL A 299 -2.73 -15.76 5.32
N GLU A 300 -2.02 -16.79 5.72
CA GLU A 300 -0.65 -16.68 6.22
C GLU A 300 0.32 -16.20 5.11
N SER A 301 0.14 -16.71 3.89
CA SER A 301 0.89 -16.30 2.70
C SER A 301 -0.02 -16.19 1.49
N VAL A 302 0.14 -15.12 0.74
CA VAL A 302 -0.59 -14.90 -0.52
C VAL A 302 0.06 -15.66 -1.69
N LEU A 303 1.35 -16.01 -1.59
CA LEU A 303 2.14 -16.58 -2.67
C LEU A 303 1.53 -17.86 -3.29
N PRO A 304 1.05 -18.86 -2.51
CA PRO A 304 0.42 -20.04 -3.08
C PRO A 304 -0.77 -19.71 -3.98
N TYR A 305 -1.54 -18.69 -3.63
CA TYR A 305 -2.68 -18.25 -4.41
C TYR A 305 -2.26 -17.56 -5.70
N PHE A 306 -1.22 -16.72 -5.64
CA PHE A 306 -0.66 -16.12 -6.84
C PHE A 306 -0.11 -17.19 -7.79
N PHE A 307 0.71 -18.12 -7.33
CA PHE A 307 1.31 -19.15 -8.20
C PHE A 307 0.30 -20.11 -8.80
N ASN A 308 -0.82 -20.33 -8.13
CA ASN A 308 -1.89 -21.23 -8.61
C ASN A 308 -3.00 -20.53 -9.41
N ALA A 309 -3.03 -19.20 -9.43
CA ALA A 309 -4.01 -18.48 -10.23
C ALA A 309 -3.70 -18.52 -11.73
N SER A 310 -4.73 -18.67 -12.55
CA SER A 310 -4.62 -18.53 -13.99
C SER A 310 -4.57 -17.05 -14.40
N LEU A 311 -5.25 -16.19 -13.64
CA LEU A 311 -5.40 -14.76 -13.91
C LEU A 311 -5.74 -14.01 -12.61
N MET A 312 -5.23 -12.79 -12.49
CA MET A 312 -5.64 -11.87 -11.42
C MET A 312 -6.63 -10.84 -11.93
N VAL A 313 -7.66 -10.54 -11.12
CA VAL A 313 -8.64 -9.49 -11.40
C VAL A 313 -8.52 -8.36 -10.38
N VAL A 314 -8.51 -7.10 -10.88
CA VAL A 314 -8.40 -5.88 -10.08
C VAL A 314 -9.52 -4.91 -10.47
N PRO A 315 -10.78 -5.21 -10.10
CA PRO A 315 -11.97 -4.48 -10.54
C PRO A 315 -12.26 -3.24 -9.67
N LEU A 316 -11.23 -2.46 -9.29
CA LEU A 316 -11.37 -1.30 -8.43
C LEU A 316 -12.07 -0.14 -9.16
N ARG A 317 -13.06 0.49 -8.50
CA ARG A 317 -13.82 1.60 -9.06
C ARG A 317 -13.59 2.94 -8.32
N PHE A 318 -13.05 2.89 -7.11
CA PHE A 318 -12.50 4.04 -6.41
C PHE A 318 -11.32 3.61 -5.52
N GLU A 319 -10.27 4.39 -5.47
CA GLU A 319 -9.04 4.18 -4.70
C GLU A 319 -8.05 5.30 -5.04
N SER A 320 -6.87 5.32 -4.40
CA SER A 320 -5.73 6.18 -4.75
C SER A 320 -4.40 5.44 -4.56
N GLY A 321 -3.31 5.98 -5.13
CA GLY A 321 -1.97 5.36 -5.10
C GLY A 321 -1.82 4.21 -6.11
N THR A 322 -0.73 3.43 -6.04
CA THR A 322 -0.44 2.28 -6.89
C THR A 322 -0.77 0.94 -6.21
N ARG A 323 -1.02 -0.09 -7.00
CA ARG A 323 -1.54 -1.39 -6.51
C ARG A 323 -0.44 -2.44 -6.45
N PHE A 324 0.07 -2.73 -5.26
CA PHE A 324 1.05 -3.81 -5.04
C PHE A 324 0.62 -5.13 -5.68
N LYS A 325 -0.65 -5.50 -5.57
CA LYS A 325 -1.18 -6.75 -6.11
C LYS A 325 -0.94 -6.95 -7.61
N ILE A 326 -0.87 -5.87 -8.41
CA ILE A 326 -0.51 -5.95 -9.83
C ILE A 326 0.98 -6.24 -9.98
N LEU A 327 1.82 -5.63 -9.14
CA LEU A 327 3.27 -5.89 -9.12
C LEU A 327 3.55 -7.34 -8.68
N GLU A 328 2.85 -7.81 -7.65
CA GLU A 328 2.92 -9.19 -7.13
C GLU A 328 2.52 -10.21 -8.22
N ALA A 329 1.40 -9.95 -8.92
CA ALA A 329 0.98 -10.78 -10.05
C ALA A 329 2.03 -10.82 -11.15
N GLY A 330 2.58 -9.67 -11.51
CA GLY A 330 3.67 -9.57 -12.50
C GLY A 330 4.91 -10.34 -12.09
N ALA A 331 5.34 -10.22 -10.83
CA ALA A 331 6.48 -10.99 -10.30
C ALA A 331 6.25 -12.51 -10.39
N CYS A 332 5.03 -12.96 -10.07
CA CYS A 332 4.62 -14.37 -10.19
C CYS A 332 4.37 -14.83 -11.63
N GLY A 333 4.41 -13.92 -12.62
CA GLY A 333 4.17 -14.25 -14.02
C GLY A 333 2.71 -14.60 -14.32
N ILE A 334 1.76 -13.88 -13.70
CA ILE A 334 0.32 -14.05 -13.91
C ILE A 334 -0.21 -12.85 -14.68
N PRO A 335 -1.05 -13.04 -15.71
CA PRO A 335 -1.69 -11.93 -16.39
C PRO A 335 -2.72 -11.26 -15.49
N VAL A 336 -3.02 -9.99 -15.76
CA VAL A 336 -3.93 -9.16 -14.98
C VAL A 336 -4.97 -8.52 -15.87
N VAL A 337 -6.24 -8.56 -15.44
CA VAL A 337 -7.31 -7.69 -15.94
C VAL A 337 -7.65 -6.68 -14.86
N SER A 338 -7.64 -5.41 -15.19
CA SER A 338 -7.87 -4.32 -14.25
C SER A 338 -8.78 -3.26 -14.84
N THR A 339 -9.44 -2.48 -14.00
CA THR A 339 -10.00 -1.18 -14.43
C THR A 339 -8.86 -0.17 -14.64
N THR A 340 -9.13 0.89 -15.39
CA THR A 340 -8.21 2.04 -15.54
C THR A 340 -7.76 2.54 -14.17
N LEU A 341 -8.70 2.68 -13.24
CA LEU A 341 -8.40 3.12 -11.89
C LEU A 341 -7.57 2.07 -11.10
N GLY A 342 -7.85 0.79 -11.29
CA GLY A 342 -7.09 -0.28 -10.67
C GLY A 342 -5.61 -0.29 -11.08
N ALA A 343 -5.28 0.11 -12.31
CA ALA A 343 -3.92 0.19 -12.82
C ALA A 343 -3.29 1.60 -12.71
N GLU A 344 -4.02 2.58 -12.12
CA GLU A 344 -3.57 3.98 -12.06
C GLU A 344 -2.20 4.10 -11.39
N GLY A 345 -1.34 4.94 -11.99
CA GLY A 345 -0.01 5.25 -11.49
C GLY A 345 1.07 4.22 -11.82
N LEU A 346 0.70 3.06 -12.37
CA LEU A 346 1.66 2.08 -12.89
C LEU A 346 1.97 2.38 -14.37
N LYS A 347 3.22 2.24 -14.76
CA LYS A 347 3.68 2.44 -16.15
C LYS A 347 3.36 1.21 -17.00
N LEU A 348 2.07 0.91 -17.15
CA LEU A 348 1.56 -0.25 -17.89
C LEU A 348 0.70 0.21 -19.07
N LYS A 349 0.80 -0.49 -20.19
CA LYS A 349 0.04 -0.23 -21.42
C LYS A 349 -0.99 -1.32 -21.63
N ASN A 350 -2.22 -0.91 -21.94
CA ASN A 350 -3.30 -1.81 -22.26
C ASN A 350 -2.95 -2.70 -23.45
N ASN A 351 -3.37 -3.97 -23.41
CA ASN A 351 -3.11 -5.03 -24.38
C ASN A 351 -1.61 -5.39 -24.57
N ILE A 352 -0.71 -4.86 -23.75
CA ILE A 352 0.73 -5.15 -23.80
C ILE A 352 1.21 -5.82 -22.50
N GLU A 353 1.10 -5.13 -21.37
CA GLU A 353 1.49 -5.64 -20.05
C GLU A 353 0.28 -5.99 -19.18
N ILE A 354 -0.89 -5.46 -19.50
CA ILE A 354 -2.13 -5.62 -18.74
C ILE A 354 -3.34 -5.50 -19.68
N GLU A 355 -4.46 -6.10 -19.30
CA GLU A 355 -5.76 -5.82 -19.94
C GLU A 355 -6.52 -4.78 -19.10
N ILE A 356 -6.95 -3.68 -19.73
CA ILE A 356 -7.73 -2.62 -19.08
C ILE A 356 -9.17 -2.68 -19.57
N ALA A 357 -10.11 -2.76 -18.62
CA ALA A 357 -11.53 -2.86 -18.90
C ALA A 357 -12.36 -2.20 -17.80
N ASP A 358 -13.19 -1.23 -18.15
CA ASP A 358 -13.96 -0.43 -17.19
C ASP A 358 -15.46 -0.78 -17.14
N THR A 359 -15.97 -1.50 -18.16
CA THR A 359 -17.37 -1.94 -18.20
C THR A 359 -17.50 -3.44 -17.95
N VAL A 360 -18.66 -3.88 -17.48
CA VAL A 360 -18.95 -5.30 -17.21
C VAL A 360 -18.60 -6.17 -18.41
N ARG A 361 -19.12 -5.81 -19.59
CA ARG A 361 -18.91 -6.59 -20.83
C ARG A 361 -17.44 -6.64 -21.23
N GLN A 362 -16.73 -5.50 -21.18
CA GLN A 362 -15.29 -5.46 -21.49
C GLN A 362 -14.49 -6.31 -20.50
N PHE A 363 -14.77 -6.17 -19.20
CA PHE A 363 -14.06 -6.90 -18.17
C PHE A 363 -14.24 -8.42 -18.30
N ALA A 364 -15.48 -8.88 -18.48
CA ALA A 364 -15.77 -10.28 -18.72
C ALA A 364 -15.11 -10.79 -20.01
N SER A 365 -15.19 -10.04 -21.11
CA SER A 365 -14.55 -10.40 -22.38
C SER A 365 -13.03 -10.50 -22.28
N SER A 366 -12.36 -9.57 -21.59
CA SER A 366 -10.90 -9.61 -21.36
C SER A 366 -10.51 -10.83 -20.52
N VAL A 367 -11.25 -11.13 -19.45
CA VAL A 367 -11.01 -12.34 -18.64
C VAL A 367 -11.17 -13.59 -19.47
N ILE A 368 -12.27 -13.74 -20.20
CA ILE A 368 -12.55 -14.91 -21.05
C ILE A 368 -11.47 -15.05 -22.14
N SER A 369 -11.10 -13.97 -22.81
CA SER A 369 -10.07 -13.95 -23.84
C SER A 369 -8.72 -14.48 -23.33
N LEU A 370 -8.28 -14.01 -22.16
CA LEU A 370 -7.01 -14.46 -21.56
C LEU A 370 -7.07 -15.90 -21.09
N LEU A 371 -8.22 -16.38 -20.64
CA LEU A 371 -8.37 -17.78 -20.20
C LEU A 371 -8.45 -18.77 -21.38
N LEU A 372 -8.98 -18.34 -22.51
CA LEU A 372 -9.11 -19.19 -23.71
C LEU A 372 -7.89 -19.12 -24.63
N SER A 373 -7.13 -18.02 -24.62
CA SER A 373 -5.91 -17.87 -25.42
C SER A 373 -4.65 -17.97 -24.54
N LYS A 374 -4.04 -19.16 -24.54
CA LYS A 374 -2.78 -19.40 -23.80
C LYS A 374 -1.66 -18.49 -24.28
N GLU A 375 -1.56 -18.26 -25.58
CA GLU A 375 -0.53 -17.41 -26.19
C GLU A 375 -0.66 -15.97 -25.71
N LYS A 376 -1.86 -15.37 -25.83
CA LYS A 376 -2.14 -14.01 -25.37
C LYS A 376 -1.86 -13.86 -23.87
N SER A 377 -2.32 -14.83 -23.08
CA SER A 377 -2.11 -14.87 -21.63
C SER A 377 -0.62 -14.88 -21.27
N GLN A 378 0.18 -15.72 -21.93
CA GLN A 378 1.62 -15.82 -21.70
C GLN A 378 2.35 -14.57 -22.14
N THR A 379 1.98 -13.97 -23.26
CA THR A 379 2.58 -12.73 -23.78
C THR A 379 2.39 -11.59 -22.77
N ILE A 380 1.15 -11.35 -22.34
CA ILE A 380 0.84 -10.30 -21.36
C ILE A 380 1.55 -10.55 -20.02
N ALA A 381 1.51 -11.78 -19.51
CA ALA A 381 2.18 -12.13 -18.26
C ALA A 381 3.71 -11.93 -18.33
N THR A 382 4.32 -12.30 -19.45
CA THR A 382 5.76 -12.14 -19.68
C THR A 382 6.14 -10.65 -19.75
N ASN A 383 5.37 -9.85 -20.46
CA ASN A 383 5.58 -8.42 -20.59
C ASN A 383 5.40 -7.73 -19.23
N LEU A 384 4.35 -8.07 -18.47
CA LEU A 384 4.13 -7.54 -17.13
C LEU A 384 5.30 -7.91 -16.19
N LYS A 385 5.75 -9.16 -16.21
CA LYS A 385 6.91 -9.61 -15.43
C LYS A 385 8.18 -8.82 -15.75
N LYS A 386 8.41 -8.56 -17.04
CA LYS A 386 9.55 -7.77 -17.51
C LYS A 386 9.51 -6.35 -16.96
N ILE A 387 8.39 -5.66 -17.10
CA ILE A 387 8.20 -4.28 -16.61
C ILE A 387 8.33 -4.20 -15.08
N VAL A 388 7.74 -5.16 -14.35
CA VAL A 388 7.85 -5.21 -12.88
C VAL A 388 9.31 -5.36 -12.47
N ARG A 389 10.05 -6.26 -13.08
CA ARG A 389 11.49 -6.44 -12.80
C ARG A 389 12.32 -5.22 -13.12
N GLN A 390 12.00 -4.48 -14.17
CA GLN A 390 12.77 -3.31 -14.61
C GLN A 390 12.48 -2.05 -13.79
N ASN A 391 11.22 -1.84 -13.36
CA ASN A 391 10.78 -0.55 -12.82
C ASN A 391 10.29 -0.60 -11.38
N TYR A 392 10.03 -1.80 -10.83
CA TYR A 392 9.35 -1.96 -9.53
C TYR A 392 10.06 -2.95 -8.60
N ASP A 393 11.38 -3.09 -8.74
CA ASP A 393 12.23 -3.82 -7.81
C ASP A 393 12.86 -2.89 -6.76
N LEU A 394 13.34 -3.45 -5.66
CA LEU A 394 14.02 -2.71 -4.57
C LEU A 394 15.16 -1.82 -5.09
N ARG A 395 15.91 -2.23 -6.12
CA ARG A 395 16.97 -1.42 -6.74
C ARG A 395 16.47 -0.08 -7.29
N THR A 396 15.25 -0.07 -7.83
CA THR A 396 14.62 1.18 -8.29
C THR A 396 14.40 2.12 -7.11
N LEU A 397 13.94 1.60 -5.98
CA LEU A 397 13.70 2.38 -4.78
C LEU A 397 15.01 2.88 -4.15
N GLU A 398 16.05 2.05 -4.13
CA GLU A 398 17.41 2.44 -3.71
C GLU A 398 17.91 3.64 -4.53
N HIS A 399 17.80 3.58 -5.85
CA HIS A 399 18.22 4.67 -6.74
C HIS A 399 17.38 5.95 -6.50
N GLN A 400 16.07 5.82 -6.42
CA GLN A 400 15.19 6.96 -6.12
C GLN A 400 15.50 7.58 -4.75
N GLY A 401 15.72 6.75 -3.73
CA GLY A 401 16.12 7.20 -2.40
C GLY A 401 17.45 7.97 -2.43
N TYR A 402 18.43 7.48 -3.17
CA TYR A 402 19.72 8.16 -3.36
C TYR A 402 19.56 9.53 -4.01
N GLU A 403 18.76 9.66 -5.07
CA GLU A 403 18.51 10.95 -5.76
C GLU A 403 17.75 11.93 -4.86
N ILE A 404 16.82 11.47 -4.02
CA ILE A 404 16.14 12.30 -3.02
C ILE A 404 17.16 12.86 -2.02
N ILE A 405 17.99 12.00 -1.46
CA ILE A 405 19.01 12.37 -0.48
C ILE A 405 20.00 13.37 -1.08
N LYS A 406 20.50 13.10 -2.28
CA LYS A 406 21.42 13.99 -3.01
C LYS A 406 20.85 15.39 -3.24
N SER A 407 19.54 15.50 -3.42
CA SER A 407 18.88 16.79 -3.61
C SER A 407 18.74 17.63 -2.31
N LEU A 408 19.01 17.02 -1.16
CA LEU A 408 18.87 17.65 0.16
C LEU A 408 20.23 18.05 0.78
N LEU A 409 21.33 17.45 0.33
CA LEU A 409 22.69 17.69 0.80
C LEU A 409 23.42 18.64 -0.14
#